data_bb65b44ca7c057a21a96155829c9e780
#
_entry.id   bb65b44ca7c057a21a96155829c9e780
#
_cell.length_a   1.000
_cell.length_b   1.000
_cell.length_c   1.000
_cell.angle_alpha   90.00
_cell.angle_beta   90.00
_cell.angle_gamma   90.00
#
_symmetry.space_group_name_H-M   'P 1'
#
loop_
_entity.id
_entity.type
_entity.pdbx_description
1 polymer ?
#
loop_
_entity_poly.entity_id
_entity_poly.type
_entity_poly.pdbx_seq_one_letter_code
_entity_poly.pdbx_strand_id
1 'polypeptide(L)'
;VDSYDTVRDVSRPLQESLHGVLEYAVLASHRRAFDPMESAIADAGQRLLADTEHLHSDWTLVEDYPLSREMLAMSRVWQSPDRRERLIAAKGAPEAIVDLCHLGAEHADAIARQVAAMAGAGLRVLGVAQATFDAAELPGSQHDFDFEFLGLIALEDPLRPDVPKAIAECHRAGIRVVMVTGDHPSTAVSIAMQAGLGGNGTVLTGAELDALDDASLRDRLAD
;
A
#
# COMPACT_ATOMS: atom_id res chain seq x y z
N VAL A 1 -12.82 -14.06 -4.64
CA VAL A 1 -12.01 -13.44 -5.72
C VAL A 1 -10.66 -14.08 -5.66
N ASP A 2 -10.41 -15.05 -6.59
CA ASP A 2 -9.30 -16.01 -6.49
C ASP A 2 -8.26 -15.84 -7.60
N SER A 3 -8.09 -14.63 -8.13
CA SER A 3 -7.08 -14.42 -9.19
C SER A 3 -6.20 -13.22 -8.88
N TYR A 4 -4.92 -13.51 -8.65
CA TYR A 4 -3.89 -12.50 -8.74
C TYR A 4 -3.48 -12.36 -10.20
N ASP A 5 -3.72 -11.22 -10.81
CA ASP A 5 -2.97 -10.85 -12.00
C ASP A 5 -1.80 -9.98 -11.56
N THR A 6 -0.63 -10.57 -11.50
CA THR A 6 0.60 -9.79 -11.38
C THR A 6 0.87 -9.17 -12.74
N VAL A 7 0.62 -7.88 -12.89
CA VAL A 7 0.97 -7.13 -14.09
C VAL A 7 2.50 -6.93 -14.11
N ARG A 8 3.25 -8.02 -14.26
CA ARG A 8 4.67 -7.99 -14.62
C ARG A 8 4.85 -7.76 -16.11
N ASP A 9 3.85 -8.08 -16.88
CA ASP A 9 3.85 -7.95 -18.34
C ASP A 9 2.86 -6.86 -18.77
N VAL A 10 3.36 -5.62 -18.81
CA VAL A 10 2.60 -4.45 -19.30
C VAL A 10 2.26 -4.50 -20.79
N SER A 11 2.63 -5.55 -21.49
CA SER A 11 2.21 -5.79 -22.89
C SER A 11 0.81 -6.40 -22.99
N ARG A 12 0.25 -6.91 -21.89
CA ARG A 12 -1.08 -7.49 -21.86
C ARG A 12 -2.09 -6.48 -21.33
N PRO A 13 -3.29 -6.40 -21.94
CA PRO A 13 -4.38 -5.61 -21.40
C PRO A 13 -4.72 -6.07 -19.97
N LEU A 14 -5.01 -5.12 -19.10
CA LEU A 14 -5.55 -5.44 -17.78
C LEU A 14 -6.93 -6.09 -17.93
N GLN A 15 -7.24 -7.09 -17.11
CA GLN A 15 -8.59 -7.67 -17.09
C GLN A 15 -9.58 -6.61 -16.62
N GLU A 16 -10.75 -6.54 -17.23
CA GLU A 16 -11.77 -5.54 -16.95
C GLU A 16 -12.20 -5.55 -15.46
N SER A 17 -12.23 -6.73 -14.83
CA SER A 17 -12.50 -6.89 -13.40
C SER A 17 -11.49 -6.19 -12.47
N LEU A 18 -10.30 -5.83 -12.99
CA LEU A 18 -9.24 -5.13 -12.26
C LEU A 18 -9.15 -3.64 -12.61
N HIS A 19 -9.90 -3.17 -13.62
CA HIS A 19 -9.89 -1.75 -14.00
C HIS A 19 -10.30 -0.87 -12.84
N GLY A 20 -11.40 -1.18 -12.13
CA GLY A 20 -11.87 -0.41 -10.99
C GLY A 20 -10.86 -0.32 -9.85
N VAL A 21 -10.14 -1.41 -9.54
CA VAL A 21 -9.10 -1.36 -8.49
C VAL A 21 -8.00 -0.36 -8.86
N LEU A 22 -7.52 -0.38 -10.11
CA LEU A 22 -6.47 0.53 -10.56
C LEU A 22 -6.98 1.96 -10.71
N GLU A 23 -8.17 2.17 -11.27
CA GLU A 23 -8.86 3.46 -11.38
C GLU A 23 -8.93 4.17 -10.03
N TYR A 24 -9.52 3.50 -9.03
CA TYR A 24 -9.69 4.10 -7.70
C TYR A 24 -8.35 4.24 -6.95
N ALA A 25 -7.37 3.40 -7.20
CA ALA A 25 -6.01 3.60 -6.70
C ALA A 25 -5.38 4.89 -7.28
N VAL A 26 -5.58 5.17 -8.57
CA VAL A 26 -5.13 6.41 -9.23
C VAL A 26 -5.88 7.62 -8.67
N LEU A 27 -7.21 7.55 -8.57
CA LEU A 27 -8.05 8.61 -8.02
C LEU A 27 -7.69 8.95 -6.57
N ALA A 28 -7.33 7.95 -5.75
CA ALA A 28 -6.86 8.15 -4.38
C ALA A 28 -5.40 8.65 -4.29
N SER A 29 -4.66 8.77 -5.42
CA SER A 29 -3.28 9.24 -5.45
C SER A 29 -3.18 10.74 -5.78
N HIS A 30 -2.06 11.39 -5.39
CA HIS A 30 -1.82 12.78 -5.75
C HIS A 30 -1.52 12.90 -7.25
N ARG A 31 -2.18 13.84 -7.93
CA ARG A 31 -1.91 14.10 -9.37
C ARG A 31 -0.46 14.51 -9.65
N ARG A 32 0.21 15.12 -8.67
CA ARG A 32 1.65 15.44 -8.70
C ARG A 32 2.32 14.61 -7.62
N ALA A 33 2.54 13.34 -7.91
CA ALA A 33 3.15 12.42 -6.99
C ALA A 33 4.64 12.76 -6.81
N PHE A 34 5.03 13.06 -5.59
CA PHE A 34 6.46 13.14 -5.19
C PHE A 34 6.92 11.80 -4.60
N ASP A 35 5.99 10.99 -4.18
CA ASP A 35 6.23 9.66 -3.63
C ASP A 35 6.39 8.64 -4.77
N PRO A 36 7.44 7.80 -4.77
CA PRO A 36 7.67 6.79 -5.80
C PRO A 36 6.51 5.80 -5.96
N MET A 37 5.82 5.46 -4.88
CA MET A 37 4.70 4.55 -4.88
C MET A 37 3.49 5.14 -5.61
N GLU A 38 3.16 6.41 -5.32
CA GLU A 38 2.09 7.11 -6.03
C GLU A 38 2.42 7.32 -7.51
N SER A 39 3.70 7.60 -7.82
CA SER A 39 4.18 7.70 -9.20
C SER A 39 4.00 6.38 -9.95
N ALA A 40 4.33 5.25 -9.32
CA ALA A 40 4.16 3.93 -9.92
C ALA A 40 2.67 3.60 -10.18
N ILE A 41 1.77 3.97 -9.27
CA ILE A 41 0.32 3.80 -9.46
C ILE A 41 -0.17 4.67 -10.62
N ALA A 42 0.24 5.94 -10.68
CA ALA A 42 -0.13 6.86 -11.75
C ALA A 42 0.38 6.38 -13.11
N ASP A 43 1.63 5.93 -13.19
CA ASP A 43 2.23 5.37 -14.41
C ASP A 43 1.53 4.09 -14.86
N ALA A 44 1.14 3.22 -13.93
CA ALA A 44 0.35 2.02 -14.23
C ALA A 44 -1.02 2.41 -14.80
N GLY A 45 -1.72 3.36 -14.16
CA GLY A 45 -3.00 3.88 -14.64
C GLY A 45 -2.90 4.42 -16.05
N GLN A 46 -1.92 5.29 -16.34
CA GLN A 46 -1.73 5.86 -17.67
C GLN A 46 -1.44 4.82 -18.75
N ARG A 47 -0.76 3.72 -18.40
CA ARG A 47 -0.42 2.67 -19.38
C ARG A 47 -1.51 1.64 -19.57
N LEU A 48 -2.19 1.25 -18.50
CA LEU A 48 -3.11 0.11 -18.50
C LEU A 48 -4.58 0.54 -18.69
N LEU A 49 -4.91 1.79 -18.35
CA LEU A 49 -6.24 2.36 -18.53
C LEU A 49 -6.26 3.41 -19.67
N ALA A 50 -5.19 3.49 -20.46
CA ALA A 50 -5.16 4.37 -21.62
C ALA A 50 -6.35 4.07 -22.56
N ASP A 51 -6.95 5.12 -23.10
CA ASP A 51 -8.10 5.05 -24.02
C ASP A 51 -9.37 4.43 -23.41
N THR A 52 -9.48 4.40 -22.06
CA THR A 52 -10.69 4.01 -21.33
C THR A 52 -11.33 5.20 -20.63
N GLU A 53 -12.60 5.06 -20.21
CA GLU A 53 -13.32 6.03 -19.38
C GLU A 53 -12.77 6.14 -17.94
N HIS A 54 -11.88 5.24 -17.53
CA HIS A 54 -11.37 5.11 -16.15
C HIS A 54 -10.30 6.15 -15.76
N LEU A 55 -9.87 7.04 -16.65
CA LEU A 55 -8.81 8.03 -16.35
C LEU A 55 -9.32 9.41 -15.94
N HIS A 56 -10.54 9.68 -15.74
CA HIS A 56 -11.18 10.89 -15.17
C HIS A 56 -10.31 12.18 -15.18
N SER A 57 -9.63 12.45 -16.29
CA SER A 57 -8.61 13.52 -16.40
C SER A 57 -9.18 14.93 -16.23
N ASP A 58 -10.47 15.11 -16.55
CA ASP A 58 -11.25 16.33 -16.49
C ASP A 58 -12.04 16.54 -15.21
N TRP A 59 -12.01 15.54 -14.30
CA TRP A 59 -12.68 15.61 -13.00
C TRP A 59 -11.91 16.53 -12.03
N THR A 60 -12.67 17.20 -11.16
CA THR A 60 -12.12 18.14 -10.17
C THR A 60 -12.10 17.55 -8.79
N LEU A 61 -10.94 17.61 -8.11
CA LEU A 61 -10.84 17.28 -6.70
C LEU A 61 -11.58 18.33 -5.87
N VAL A 62 -12.54 17.91 -5.06
CA VAL A 62 -13.36 18.80 -4.23
C VAL A 62 -13.08 18.65 -2.73
N GLU A 63 -12.58 17.50 -2.29
CA GLU A 63 -12.19 17.26 -0.90
C GLU A 63 -11.06 16.24 -0.82
N ASP A 64 -10.20 16.37 0.21
CA ASP A 64 -9.07 15.49 0.46
C ASP A 64 -9.05 15.16 1.97
N TYR A 65 -9.17 13.88 2.30
CA TYR A 65 -9.05 13.34 3.66
C TYR A 65 -7.66 12.70 3.79
N PRO A 66 -6.68 13.40 4.37
CA PRO A 66 -5.31 12.94 4.40
C PRO A 66 -5.11 11.77 5.36
N LEU A 67 -4.06 11.01 5.13
CA LEU A 67 -3.56 10.00 6.05
C LEU A 67 -3.20 10.61 7.41
N SER A 68 -3.63 9.97 8.49
CA SER A 68 -3.31 10.37 9.86
C SER A 68 -2.71 9.20 10.66
N ARG A 69 -2.32 9.45 11.91
CA ARG A 69 -1.83 8.38 12.79
C ARG A 69 -2.95 7.44 13.24
N GLU A 70 -4.16 7.98 13.34
CA GLU A 70 -5.37 7.25 13.75
C GLU A 70 -5.98 6.49 12.59
N MET A 71 -5.77 6.98 11.35
CA MET A 71 -6.33 6.40 10.14
C MET A 71 -5.24 6.29 9.07
N LEU A 72 -4.72 5.07 8.86
CA LEU A 72 -3.69 4.77 7.87
C LEU A 72 -4.26 4.60 6.46
N ALA A 73 -5.27 5.40 6.13
CA ALA A 73 -5.89 5.50 4.82
C ALA A 73 -6.12 6.96 4.45
N MET A 74 -6.13 7.24 3.18
CA MET A 74 -6.50 8.53 2.61
C MET A 74 -7.67 8.35 1.65
N SER A 75 -8.55 9.35 1.60
CA SER A 75 -9.67 9.36 0.67
C SER A 75 -9.75 10.68 -0.06
N ARG A 76 -10.24 10.64 -1.30
CA ARG A 76 -10.39 11.80 -2.17
C ARG A 76 -11.74 11.80 -2.84
N VAL A 77 -12.36 12.97 -2.85
CA VAL A 77 -13.65 13.19 -3.48
C VAL A 77 -13.46 13.94 -4.77
N TRP A 78 -13.88 13.34 -5.85
CA TRP A 78 -13.83 13.88 -7.19
C TRP A 78 -15.24 14.20 -7.69
N GLN A 79 -15.36 15.27 -8.45
CA GLN A 79 -16.62 15.70 -9.05
C GLN A 79 -16.50 15.76 -10.56
N SER A 80 -17.51 15.23 -11.25
CA SER A 80 -17.63 15.28 -12.70
C SER A 80 -17.70 16.73 -13.21
N PRO A 81 -17.30 17.01 -14.47
CA PRO A 81 -17.37 18.34 -15.06
C PRO A 81 -18.77 18.95 -15.08
N ASP A 82 -19.80 18.14 -15.22
CA ASP A 82 -21.21 18.54 -15.20
C ASP A 82 -21.80 18.65 -13.79
N ARG A 83 -21.00 18.31 -12.75
CA ARG A 83 -21.33 18.32 -11.31
C ARG A 83 -22.47 17.37 -10.90
N ARG A 84 -22.75 16.37 -11.71
CA ARG A 84 -23.83 15.42 -11.41
C ARG A 84 -23.35 14.22 -10.62
N GLU A 85 -22.09 13.83 -10.75
CA GLU A 85 -21.52 12.64 -10.15
C GLU A 85 -20.35 12.99 -9.24
N ARG A 86 -20.24 12.25 -8.14
CA ARG A 86 -19.09 12.26 -7.23
C ARG A 86 -18.55 10.87 -7.08
N LEU A 87 -17.24 10.74 -7.20
CA LEU A 87 -16.52 9.52 -6.89
C LEU A 87 -15.65 9.75 -5.66
N ILE A 88 -15.70 8.82 -4.74
CA ILE A 88 -14.87 8.84 -3.54
C ILE A 88 -13.95 7.62 -3.62
N ALA A 89 -12.66 7.90 -3.69
CA ALA A 89 -11.62 6.89 -3.80
C ALA A 89 -10.80 6.85 -2.51
N ALA A 90 -10.60 5.66 -1.95
CA ALA A 90 -9.76 5.46 -0.79
C ALA A 90 -8.64 4.47 -1.08
N LYS A 91 -7.45 4.72 -0.53
CA LYS A 91 -6.33 3.77 -0.47
C LYS A 91 -5.59 3.89 0.85
N GLY A 92 -4.97 2.81 1.29
CA GLY A 92 -4.20 2.82 2.54
C GLY A 92 -3.72 1.45 2.96
N ALA A 93 -3.30 1.34 4.22
CA ALA A 93 -3.00 0.06 4.81
C ALA A 93 -4.23 -0.86 4.69
N PRO A 94 -4.04 -2.14 4.30
CA PRO A 94 -5.16 -3.03 4.06
C PRO A 94 -6.13 -3.13 5.23
N GLU A 95 -5.62 -3.15 6.46
CA GLU A 95 -6.40 -3.18 7.68
C GLU A 95 -7.25 -1.92 7.88
N ALA A 96 -6.74 -0.74 7.51
CA ALA A 96 -7.48 0.51 7.59
C ALA A 96 -8.59 0.58 6.54
N ILE A 97 -8.36 0.05 5.34
CA ILE A 97 -9.39 -0.02 4.31
C ILE A 97 -10.47 -1.06 4.67
N VAL A 98 -10.09 -2.19 5.26
CA VAL A 98 -11.04 -3.19 5.80
C VAL A 98 -11.95 -2.57 6.86
N ASP A 99 -11.38 -1.73 7.75
CA ASP A 99 -12.12 -1.00 8.78
C ASP A 99 -13.08 0.03 8.17
N LEU A 100 -12.61 0.86 7.23
CA LEU A 100 -13.44 1.82 6.50
C LEU A 100 -14.61 1.18 5.75
N CYS A 101 -14.42 -0.04 5.23
CA CYS A 101 -15.46 -0.80 4.55
C CYS A 101 -16.35 -1.61 5.50
N HIS A 102 -16.15 -1.53 6.81
CA HIS A 102 -16.89 -2.25 7.83
C HIS A 102 -17.03 -3.76 7.54
N LEU A 103 -15.96 -4.38 7.01
CA LEU A 103 -15.99 -5.78 6.61
C LEU A 103 -16.08 -6.72 7.81
N GLY A 104 -16.93 -7.72 7.71
CA GLY A 104 -17.02 -8.77 8.73
C GLY A 104 -15.75 -9.62 8.84
N ALA A 105 -15.54 -10.27 9.99
CA ALA A 105 -14.33 -11.01 10.34
C ALA A 105 -13.89 -12.02 9.28
N GLU A 106 -14.81 -12.75 8.65
CA GLU A 106 -14.50 -13.74 7.63
C GLU A 106 -13.81 -13.12 6.39
N HIS A 107 -14.32 -11.98 5.92
CA HIS A 107 -13.73 -11.24 4.79
C HIS A 107 -12.39 -10.61 5.20
N ALA A 108 -12.33 -10.01 6.39
CA ALA A 108 -11.09 -9.44 6.93
C ALA A 108 -9.98 -10.49 7.01
N ASP A 109 -10.27 -11.69 7.53
CA ASP A 109 -9.31 -12.79 7.59
C ASP A 109 -8.87 -13.28 6.20
N ALA A 110 -9.79 -13.32 5.23
CA ALA A 110 -9.44 -13.69 3.86
C ALA A 110 -8.47 -12.68 3.23
N ILE A 111 -8.74 -11.39 3.40
CA ILE A 111 -7.87 -10.30 2.93
C ILE A 111 -6.51 -10.36 3.64
N ALA A 112 -6.48 -10.54 4.96
CA ALA A 112 -5.25 -10.65 5.72
C ALA A 112 -4.34 -11.78 5.24
N ARG A 113 -4.91 -12.95 4.88
CA ARG A 113 -4.13 -14.05 4.28
C ARG A 113 -3.53 -13.66 2.92
N GLN A 114 -4.27 -12.94 2.08
CA GLN A 114 -3.76 -12.46 0.78
C GLN A 114 -2.64 -11.45 0.98
N VAL A 115 -2.83 -10.49 1.90
CA VAL A 115 -1.81 -9.51 2.27
C VAL A 115 -0.53 -10.21 2.75
N ALA A 116 -0.66 -11.19 3.65
CA ALA A 116 0.50 -11.94 4.16
C ALA A 116 1.24 -12.69 3.04
N ALA A 117 0.53 -13.27 2.07
CA ALA A 117 1.14 -13.96 0.94
C ALA A 117 1.91 -12.98 0.03
N MET A 118 1.33 -11.81 -0.31
CA MET A 118 1.98 -10.77 -1.11
C MET A 118 3.18 -10.14 -0.38
N ALA A 119 3.01 -9.81 0.91
CA ALA A 119 4.08 -9.27 1.74
C ALA A 119 5.23 -10.26 1.92
N GLY A 120 4.93 -11.56 2.05
CA GLY A 120 5.92 -12.63 2.08
C GLY A 120 6.74 -12.75 0.80
N ALA A 121 6.21 -12.28 -0.34
CA ALA A 121 6.94 -12.14 -1.60
C ALA A 121 7.76 -10.83 -1.68
N GLY A 122 7.79 -10.01 -0.62
CA GLY A 122 8.51 -8.73 -0.57
C GLY A 122 7.75 -7.55 -1.19
N LEU A 123 6.45 -7.70 -1.41
CA LEU A 123 5.62 -6.65 -1.99
C LEU A 123 5.04 -5.74 -0.90
N ARG A 124 4.94 -4.46 -1.19
CA ARG A 124 4.20 -3.49 -0.38
C ARG A 124 2.75 -3.46 -0.83
N VAL A 125 1.84 -3.82 0.07
CA VAL A 125 0.43 -4.01 -0.24
C VAL A 125 -0.40 -2.83 0.25
N LEU A 126 -1.30 -2.34 -0.58
CA LEU A 126 -2.31 -1.35 -0.24
C LEU A 126 -3.71 -1.90 -0.54
N GLY A 127 -4.67 -1.57 0.31
CA GLY A 127 -6.08 -1.74 0.03
C GLY A 127 -6.62 -0.57 -0.78
N VAL A 128 -7.65 -0.84 -1.57
CA VAL A 128 -8.38 0.16 -2.38
C VAL A 128 -9.86 -0.02 -2.17
N ALA A 129 -10.56 1.09 -2.00
CA ALA A 129 -12.01 1.12 -1.84
C ALA A 129 -12.63 2.30 -2.61
N GLN A 130 -13.92 2.17 -2.88
CA GLN A 130 -14.75 3.21 -3.48
C GLN A 130 -15.94 3.54 -2.60
N ALA A 131 -16.48 4.74 -2.75
CA ALA A 131 -17.79 5.11 -2.24
C ALA A 131 -18.48 6.09 -3.19
N THR A 132 -19.79 6.18 -3.07
CA THR A 132 -20.62 7.21 -3.66
C THR A 132 -21.27 8.03 -2.56
N PHE A 133 -21.56 9.30 -2.80
CA PHE A 133 -22.15 10.16 -1.78
C PHE A 133 -23.01 11.25 -2.44
N ASP A 134 -24.29 11.20 -2.18
CA ASP A 134 -25.29 12.06 -2.84
C ASP A 134 -25.67 13.29 -2.01
N ALA A 135 -25.26 13.38 -0.72
CA ALA A 135 -25.60 14.54 0.09
C ALA A 135 -24.83 15.80 -0.37
N ALA A 136 -25.44 16.96 -0.16
CA ALA A 136 -24.86 18.23 -0.60
C ALA A 136 -23.58 18.60 0.16
N GLU A 137 -23.55 18.32 1.47
CA GLU A 137 -22.38 18.57 2.34
C GLU A 137 -21.60 17.29 2.56
N LEU A 138 -20.30 17.35 2.38
CA LEU A 138 -19.40 16.22 2.64
C LEU A 138 -19.18 16.05 4.16
N PRO A 139 -19.02 14.82 4.67
CA PRO A 139 -18.80 14.58 6.07
C PRO A 139 -17.44 15.11 6.53
N GLY A 140 -17.32 15.37 7.83
CA GLY A 140 -16.05 15.80 8.42
C GLY A 140 -15.03 14.67 8.59
N SER A 141 -15.47 13.42 8.47
CA SER A 141 -14.62 12.22 8.59
C SER A 141 -14.83 11.30 7.39
N GLN A 142 -13.75 10.75 6.88
CA GLN A 142 -13.83 9.72 5.82
C GLN A 142 -14.54 8.43 6.30
N HIS A 143 -14.63 8.20 7.61
CA HIS A 143 -15.33 7.05 8.19
C HIS A 143 -16.86 7.13 8.04
N ASP A 144 -17.38 8.30 7.70
CA ASP A 144 -18.82 8.52 7.50
C ASP A 144 -19.28 8.19 6.06
N PHE A 145 -18.36 7.81 5.19
CA PHE A 145 -18.71 7.26 3.88
C PHE A 145 -18.99 5.76 3.96
N ASP A 146 -19.87 5.27 3.10
CA ASP A 146 -20.15 3.84 2.94
C ASP A 146 -19.22 3.26 1.86
N PHE A 147 -18.03 2.80 2.30
CA PHE A 147 -17.01 2.29 1.40
C PHE A 147 -17.24 0.83 1.02
N GLU A 148 -17.08 0.54 -0.27
CA GLU A 148 -17.00 -0.79 -0.84
C GLU A 148 -15.54 -1.17 -1.12
N PHE A 149 -15.09 -2.31 -0.62
CA PHE A 149 -13.76 -2.84 -0.87
C PHE A 149 -13.63 -3.33 -2.31
N LEU A 150 -12.70 -2.75 -3.07
CA LEU A 150 -12.46 -3.13 -4.46
C LEU A 150 -11.38 -4.20 -4.60
N GLY A 151 -10.32 -4.12 -3.79
CA GLY A 151 -9.22 -5.07 -3.89
C GLY A 151 -7.91 -4.57 -3.29
N LEU A 152 -6.85 -5.28 -3.62
CA LEU A 152 -5.48 -4.99 -3.20
C LEU A 152 -4.63 -4.61 -4.40
N ILE A 153 -3.75 -3.64 -4.23
CA ILE A 153 -2.62 -3.39 -5.12
C ILE A 153 -1.33 -3.70 -4.40
N ALA A 154 -0.38 -4.31 -5.12
CA ALA A 154 0.92 -4.66 -4.57
C ALA A 154 2.01 -4.02 -5.42
N LEU A 155 2.93 -3.34 -4.76
CA LEU A 155 4.04 -2.64 -5.40
C LEU A 155 5.34 -3.35 -5.05
N GLU A 156 6.17 -3.56 -6.07
CA GLU A 156 7.52 -4.04 -5.89
C GLU A 156 8.44 -2.82 -5.71
N ASP A 157 9.20 -2.81 -4.61
CA ASP A 157 10.30 -1.86 -4.43
C ASP A 157 11.60 -2.64 -4.57
N PRO A 158 12.15 -2.74 -5.79
CA PRO A 158 13.30 -3.58 -6.03
C PRO A 158 14.52 -3.03 -5.30
N LEU A 159 15.23 -3.94 -4.64
CA LEU A 159 16.49 -3.60 -3.99
C LEU A 159 17.46 -3.01 -5.02
N ARG A 160 18.09 -1.88 -4.68
CA ARG A 160 19.11 -1.29 -5.54
C ARG A 160 20.24 -2.28 -5.77
N PRO A 161 20.73 -2.44 -7.02
CA PRO A 161 21.69 -3.50 -7.37
C PRO A 161 23.02 -3.45 -6.62
N ASP A 162 23.40 -2.29 -6.12
CA ASP A 162 24.66 -2.06 -5.38
C ASP A 162 24.56 -2.40 -3.89
N VAL A 163 23.34 -2.52 -3.32
CA VAL A 163 23.14 -2.72 -1.87
C VAL A 163 23.73 -4.05 -1.38
N PRO A 164 23.53 -5.22 -2.01
CA PRO A 164 24.12 -6.46 -1.53
C PRO A 164 25.65 -6.41 -1.47
N LYS A 165 26.29 -5.75 -2.44
CA LYS A 165 27.74 -5.56 -2.47
C LYS A 165 28.20 -4.65 -1.31
N ALA A 166 27.51 -3.54 -1.08
CA ALA A 166 27.82 -2.61 0.00
C ALA A 166 27.70 -3.28 1.38
N ILE A 167 26.66 -4.07 1.59
CA ILE A 167 26.47 -4.84 2.84
C ILE A 167 27.57 -5.86 3.03
N ALA A 168 27.97 -6.60 1.98
CA ALA A 168 29.08 -7.53 2.04
C ALA A 168 30.42 -6.82 2.35
N GLU A 169 30.61 -5.60 1.88
CA GLU A 169 31.78 -4.78 2.22
C GLU A 169 31.78 -4.34 3.69
N CYS A 170 30.63 -3.93 4.22
CA CYS A 170 30.47 -3.62 5.65
C CYS A 170 30.81 -4.83 6.52
N HIS A 171 30.25 -6.00 6.20
CA HIS A 171 30.55 -7.24 6.96
C HIS A 171 32.01 -7.59 6.93
N ARG A 172 32.70 -7.48 5.76
CA ARG A 172 34.16 -7.73 5.67
C ARG A 172 34.99 -6.74 6.49
N ALA A 173 34.48 -5.53 6.67
CA ALA A 173 35.10 -4.52 7.52
C ALA A 173 34.76 -4.64 9.01
N GLY A 174 34.01 -5.68 9.40
CA GLY A 174 33.54 -5.87 10.77
C GLY A 174 32.43 -4.90 11.20
N ILE A 175 31.80 -4.23 10.24
CA ILE A 175 30.69 -3.31 10.49
C ILE A 175 29.38 -4.10 10.53
N ARG A 176 28.64 -3.97 11.62
CA ARG A 176 27.30 -4.52 11.76
C ARG A 176 26.30 -3.62 11.05
N VAL A 177 25.47 -4.22 10.24
CA VAL A 177 24.39 -3.52 9.52
C VAL A 177 23.05 -3.93 10.12
N VAL A 178 22.21 -2.94 10.45
CA VAL A 178 20.86 -3.14 10.99
C VAL A 178 19.89 -2.43 10.06
N MET A 179 18.84 -3.13 9.67
CA MET A 179 17.73 -2.55 8.89
C MET A 179 16.64 -2.08 9.83
N VAL A 180 16.24 -0.82 9.71
CA VAL A 180 15.11 -0.24 10.42
C VAL A 180 14.10 0.23 9.38
N THR A 181 12.87 -0.26 9.46
CA THR A 181 11.83 0.03 8.48
C THR A 181 10.45 0.08 9.15
N GLY A 182 9.52 0.82 8.55
CA GLY A 182 8.10 0.81 8.91
C GLY A 182 7.28 -0.21 8.12
N ASP A 183 7.92 -1.01 7.26
CA ASP A 183 7.23 -2.02 6.46
C ASP A 183 6.73 -3.20 7.30
N HIS A 184 5.79 -3.95 6.73
CA HIS A 184 5.34 -5.19 7.36
C HIS A 184 6.51 -6.15 7.61
N PRO A 185 6.58 -6.85 8.77
CA PRO A 185 7.72 -7.71 9.13
C PRO A 185 8.12 -8.72 8.06
N SER A 186 7.15 -9.34 7.37
CA SER A 186 7.42 -10.30 6.29
C SER A 186 8.13 -9.66 5.10
N THR A 187 7.73 -8.43 4.72
CA THR A 187 8.37 -7.64 3.66
C THR A 187 9.79 -7.29 4.05
N ALA A 188 9.98 -6.82 5.30
CA ALA A 188 11.29 -6.47 5.84
C ALA A 188 12.25 -7.66 5.80
N VAL A 189 11.80 -8.85 6.23
CA VAL A 189 12.59 -10.09 6.18
C VAL A 189 12.97 -10.44 4.75
N SER A 190 12.03 -10.38 3.81
CA SER A 190 12.30 -10.67 2.39
C SER A 190 13.37 -9.75 1.81
N ILE A 191 13.26 -8.45 2.06
CA ILE A 191 14.22 -7.43 1.61
C ILE A 191 15.60 -7.65 2.28
N ALA A 192 15.62 -7.92 3.60
CA ALA A 192 16.85 -8.19 4.32
C ALA A 192 17.61 -9.40 3.75
N MET A 193 16.89 -10.47 3.42
CA MET A 193 17.48 -11.66 2.79
C MET A 193 18.07 -11.34 1.41
N GLN A 194 17.34 -10.59 0.57
CA GLN A 194 17.82 -10.15 -0.74
C GLN A 194 19.04 -9.23 -0.63
N ALA A 195 19.08 -8.39 0.41
CA ALA A 195 20.19 -7.46 0.68
C ALA A 195 21.45 -8.16 1.21
N GLY A 196 21.37 -9.45 1.59
CA GLY A 196 22.50 -10.16 2.19
C GLY A 196 22.65 -9.90 3.69
N LEU A 197 21.61 -9.39 4.35
CA LEU A 197 21.51 -9.29 5.81
C LEU A 197 21.07 -10.62 6.45
N GLY A 198 20.82 -11.64 5.63
CA GLY A 198 20.40 -12.97 6.05
C GLY A 198 21.50 -13.70 6.81
N GLY A 199 21.21 -13.99 8.04
CA GLY A 199 21.84 -14.83 9.01
C GLY A 199 20.75 -15.19 10.00
N ASN A 200 21.05 -15.59 11.20
CA ASN A 200 20.07 -15.80 12.27
C ASN A 200 19.41 -14.47 12.74
N GLY A 201 19.18 -13.53 11.79
CA GLY A 201 18.71 -12.19 12.08
C GLY A 201 17.40 -12.19 12.85
N THR A 202 17.47 -11.69 14.07
CA THR A 202 16.31 -11.50 14.93
C THR A 202 15.51 -10.30 14.41
N VAL A 203 14.24 -10.53 14.10
CA VAL A 203 13.31 -9.43 13.81
C VAL A 203 12.72 -8.96 15.14
N LEU A 204 12.72 -7.65 15.34
CA LEU A 204 12.09 -6.98 16.47
C LEU A 204 11.01 -6.06 15.92
N THR A 205 9.77 -6.28 16.32
CA THR A 205 8.67 -5.38 16.01
C THR A 205 8.64 -4.20 17.00
N GLY A 206 7.99 -3.08 16.62
CA GLY A 206 7.84 -1.93 17.52
C GLY A 206 7.18 -2.31 18.86
N ALA A 207 6.14 -3.14 18.82
CA ALA A 207 5.45 -3.60 20.03
C ALA A 207 6.34 -4.46 20.93
N GLU A 208 7.20 -5.33 20.36
CA GLU A 208 8.18 -6.10 21.12
C GLU A 208 9.26 -5.19 21.69
N LEU A 209 9.71 -4.18 20.93
CA LEU A 209 10.69 -3.20 21.37
C LEU A 209 10.17 -2.39 22.58
N ASP A 210 8.93 -1.94 22.54
CA ASP A 210 8.29 -1.19 23.63
C ASP A 210 8.12 -2.03 24.92
N ALA A 211 8.07 -3.36 24.78
CA ALA A 211 7.94 -4.28 25.91
C ALA A 211 9.28 -4.71 26.53
N LEU A 212 10.42 -4.44 25.86
CA LEU A 212 11.74 -4.81 26.35
C LEU A 212 12.30 -3.75 27.30
N ASP A 213 12.99 -4.22 28.35
CA ASP A 213 13.88 -3.36 29.15
C ASP A 213 15.25 -3.22 28.47
N ASP A 214 16.03 -2.24 28.93
CA ASP A 214 17.36 -1.92 28.38
C ASP A 214 18.34 -3.11 28.43
N ALA A 215 18.24 -3.99 29.41
CA ALA A 215 19.11 -5.15 29.56
C ALA A 215 18.77 -6.22 28.51
N SER A 216 17.49 -6.53 28.39
CA SER A 216 16.97 -7.49 27.41
C SER A 216 17.19 -7.01 25.99
N LEU A 217 17.08 -5.68 25.74
CA LEU A 217 17.39 -5.10 24.43
C LEU A 217 18.87 -5.24 24.07
N ARG A 218 19.79 -4.98 25.04
CA ARG A 218 21.23 -5.15 24.80
C ARG A 218 21.57 -6.59 24.46
N ASP A 219 21.00 -7.57 25.16
CA ASP A 219 21.24 -8.98 24.89
C ASP A 219 20.74 -9.37 23.49
N ARG A 220 19.56 -8.89 23.10
CA ARG A 220 19.01 -9.11 21.75
C ARG A 220 19.82 -8.44 20.63
N LEU A 221 20.46 -7.32 20.93
CA LEU A 221 21.33 -6.60 19.98
C LEU A 221 22.75 -7.18 19.95
N ALA A 222 23.15 -8.02 20.89
CA ALA A 222 24.46 -8.65 20.92
C ALA A 222 24.55 -9.88 19.98
N ASP A 223 23.43 -10.54 19.73
CA ASP A 223 23.30 -11.68 18.80
C ASP A 223 23.13 -11.19 17.34
#